data_bf6bca8b4bb0f4b2a00a02c20d5ee41b
#
_entry.id   bf6bca8b4bb0f4b2a00a02c20d5ee41b
#
_cell.length_a   1.000
_cell.length_b   1.000
_cell.length_c   1.000
_cell.angle_alpha   90.00
_cell.angle_beta   90.00
_cell.angle_gamma   90.00
#
_symmetry.space_group_name_H-M   'P 1'
#
loop_
_entity.id
_entity.type
_entity.pdbx_description
1 polymer ?
#
loop_
_entity_poly.entity_id
_entity_poly.type
_entity_poly.pdbx_seq_one_letter_code
_entity_poly.pdbx_strand_id
1 'polypeptide(L)'
;MGLVFVASLLCAQDSPLAATPPMGWNSWNKFGCNVSEDLIRQIADAMVKSEMKDAGYQYVVIDDCWQVSRDKNGNIVADPQRFPSGIKALADYVHGLGLKFGIYSDAGSKTCAGRPGGLGHEYQDALQYAAWGVDYLKYDWCNTTSQDAQASYANIRNALTASGRPIVLSICEWGTAKPWLWGKAVGGNLWRTTGDINDKWETKKKEPLGMLDILDLQEGLESFAGPGHWNDPDM
;
A
#
# COMPACT_ATOMS: atom_id res chain seq x y z
N MET A 1 30.79 3.73 50.16
CA MET A 1 30.61 2.78 49.06
C MET A 1 29.33 3.17 48.32
N GLY A 2 29.43 3.94 47.23
CA GLY A 2 28.29 4.38 46.46
C GLY A 2 28.02 3.37 45.32
N LEU A 3 26.82 2.80 45.27
CA LEU A 3 26.37 2.00 44.13
C LEU A 3 26.01 2.93 42.95
N VAL A 4 26.76 2.82 41.87
CA VAL A 4 26.43 3.44 40.60
C VAL A 4 25.45 2.51 39.87
N PHE A 5 24.18 2.91 39.79
CA PHE A 5 23.22 2.26 38.89
C PHE A 5 23.50 2.70 37.45
N VAL A 6 24.06 1.80 36.63
CA VAL A 6 24.14 1.98 35.21
C VAL A 6 22.76 1.56 34.65
N ALA A 7 21.93 2.53 34.32
CA ALA A 7 20.72 2.28 33.55
C ALA A 7 21.11 1.93 32.08
N SER A 8 21.02 0.65 31.71
CA SER A 8 21.13 0.23 30.33
C SER A 8 19.92 0.77 29.59
N LEU A 9 20.11 1.81 28.79
CA LEU A 9 19.14 2.19 27.73
C LEU A 9 19.11 1.04 26.72
N LEU A 10 18.10 0.17 26.86
CA LEU A 10 17.67 -0.69 25.77
C LEU A 10 17.14 0.25 24.68
N CYS A 11 17.96 0.54 23.67
CA CYS A 11 17.44 1.00 22.39
C CYS A 11 16.50 -0.10 21.92
N ALA A 12 15.19 0.14 21.96
CA ALA A 12 14.25 -0.64 21.20
C ALA A 12 14.72 -0.56 19.74
N GLN A 13 15.24 -1.64 19.19
CA GLN A 13 15.44 -1.75 17.76
C GLN A 13 14.03 -1.67 17.17
N ASP A 14 13.69 -0.54 16.53
CA ASP A 14 12.47 -0.42 15.78
C ASP A 14 12.45 -1.58 14.78
N SER A 15 11.48 -2.48 14.95
CA SER A 15 11.28 -3.56 14.00
C SER A 15 11.08 -2.96 12.62
N PRO A 16 11.72 -3.50 11.57
CA PRO A 16 11.56 -2.94 10.23
C PRO A 16 10.09 -2.92 9.85
N LEU A 17 9.67 -1.92 9.09
CA LEU A 17 8.34 -1.92 8.45
C LEU A 17 8.16 -3.24 7.69
N ALA A 18 6.98 -3.83 7.80
CA ALA A 18 6.68 -5.13 7.19
C ALA A 18 7.67 -6.23 7.62
N ALA A 19 7.95 -6.37 8.93
CA ALA A 19 8.80 -7.45 9.47
C ALA A 19 8.29 -8.85 9.07
N THR A 20 6.99 -8.99 8.88
CA THR A 20 6.29 -10.11 8.25
C THR A 20 5.52 -9.61 7.02
N PRO A 21 5.11 -10.49 6.08
CA PRO A 21 4.26 -10.07 4.96
C PRO A 21 3.03 -9.32 5.47
N PRO A 22 2.74 -8.10 4.96
CA PRO A 22 1.52 -7.39 5.34
C PRO A 22 0.28 -8.20 4.97
N MET A 23 -0.54 -8.52 5.96
CA MET A 23 -1.80 -9.24 5.77
C MET A 23 -2.97 -8.27 5.99
N GLY A 24 -3.98 -8.35 5.12
CA GLY A 24 -5.12 -7.45 5.22
C GLY A 24 -6.18 -7.69 4.16
N TRP A 25 -6.95 -6.67 3.90
CA TRP A 25 -7.99 -6.63 2.90
C TRP A 25 -7.82 -5.39 2.01
N ASN A 26 -8.04 -5.57 0.70
CA ASN A 26 -8.03 -4.49 -0.30
C ASN A 26 -9.38 -4.46 -1.03
N SER A 27 -9.86 -3.27 -1.39
CA SER A 27 -11.19 -3.08 -1.96
C SER A 27 -11.32 -3.47 -3.43
N TRP A 28 -10.22 -3.62 -4.19
CA TRP A 28 -10.25 -3.65 -5.64
C TRP A 28 -11.00 -4.85 -6.21
N ASN A 29 -10.55 -6.06 -5.90
CA ASN A 29 -11.04 -7.27 -6.57
C ASN A 29 -12.55 -7.50 -6.44
N LYS A 30 -13.15 -7.07 -5.33
CA LYS A 30 -14.59 -7.24 -5.10
C LYS A 30 -15.40 -6.02 -5.51
N PHE A 31 -14.88 -4.82 -5.29
CA PHE A 31 -15.69 -3.60 -5.36
C PHE A 31 -15.24 -2.63 -6.47
N GLY A 32 -14.01 -2.75 -6.99
CA GLY A 32 -13.49 -1.80 -7.98
C GLY A 32 -13.68 -0.36 -7.51
N CYS A 33 -14.28 0.46 -8.35
CA CYS A 33 -14.62 1.85 -8.01
C CYS A 33 -15.89 2.00 -7.13
N ASN A 34 -16.56 0.93 -6.76
CA ASN A 34 -17.73 1.00 -5.88
C ASN A 34 -17.31 0.97 -4.41
N VAL A 35 -16.52 1.97 -4.00
CA VAL A 35 -16.02 2.13 -2.63
C VAL A 35 -16.62 3.36 -1.97
N SER A 36 -16.84 3.28 -0.66
CA SER A 36 -17.35 4.36 0.17
C SER A 36 -16.84 4.26 1.61
N GLU A 37 -16.95 5.35 2.35
CA GLU A 37 -16.64 5.37 3.79
C GLU A 37 -17.40 4.28 4.55
N ASP A 38 -18.70 4.16 4.28
CA ASP A 38 -19.55 3.16 4.97
C ASP A 38 -19.10 1.73 4.66
N LEU A 39 -18.74 1.43 3.41
CA LEU A 39 -18.20 0.12 3.05
C LEU A 39 -16.93 -0.19 3.83
N ILE A 40 -15.97 0.75 3.87
CA ILE A 40 -14.70 0.54 4.56
C ILE A 40 -14.89 0.35 6.05
N ARG A 41 -15.79 1.11 6.68
CA ARG A 41 -16.16 0.91 8.10
C ARG A 41 -16.73 -0.48 8.35
N GLN A 42 -17.68 -0.93 7.50
CA GLN A 42 -18.28 -2.27 7.61
C GLN A 42 -17.24 -3.38 7.46
N ILE A 43 -16.28 -3.23 6.54
CA ILE A 43 -15.19 -4.20 6.38
C ILE A 43 -14.27 -4.23 7.59
N ALA A 44 -13.86 -3.06 8.10
CA ALA A 44 -13.03 -2.98 9.31
C ALA A 44 -13.72 -3.65 10.52
N ASP A 45 -15.01 -3.38 10.72
CA ASP A 45 -15.83 -4.04 11.76
C ASP A 45 -15.89 -5.56 11.54
N ALA A 46 -16.09 -6.00 10.30
CA ALA A 46 -16.16 -7.42 9.95
C ALA A 46 -14.84 -8.14 10.23
N MET A 47 -13.70 -7.51 9.92
CA MET A 47 -12.36 -8.08 10.18
C MET A 47 -12.12 -8.31 11.67
N VAL A 48 -12.60 -7.40 12.52
CA VAL A 48 -12.53 -7.58 13.99
C VAL A 48 -13.51 -8.65 14.46
N LYS A 49 -14.76 -8.57 14.00
CA LYS A 49 -15.84 -9.47 14.44
C LYS A 49 -15.62 -10.93 14.00
N SER A 50 -14.99 -11.15 12.86
CA SER A 50 -14.69 -12.49 12.31
C SER A 50 -13.37 -13.07 12.79
N GLU A 51 -12.70 -12.44 13.75
CA GLU A 51 -11.40 -12.84 14.28
C GLU A 51 -10.24 -12.79 13.26
N MET A 52 -10.46 -12.23 12.06
CA MET A 52 -9.39 -12.05 11.07
C MET A 52 -8.23 -11.20 11.62
N LYS A 53 -8.55 -10.14 12.38
CA LYS A 53 -7.54 -9.32 13.05
C LYS A 53 -6.65 -10.17 13.97
N ASP A 54 -7.22 -11.05 14.78
CA ASP A 54 -6.50 -11.91 15.72
C ASP A 54 -5.66 -12.96 14.97
N ALA A 55 -6.10 -13.35 13.77
CA ALA A 55 -5.33 -14.19 12.86
C ALA A 55 -4.20 -13.44 12.12
N GLY A 56 -4.05 -12.11 12.33
CA GLY A 56 -2.96 -11.31 11.77
C GLY A 56 -3.33 -10.45 10.57
N TYR A 57 -4.57 -10.43 10.10
CA TYR A 57 -5.05 -9.55 9.04
C TYR A 57 -5.28 -8.15 9.60
N GLN A 58 -4.29 -7.27 9.46
CA GLN A 58 -4.26 -5.98 10.14
C GLN A 58 -4.54 -4.78 9.24
N TYR A 59 -4.35 -4.91 7.92
CA TYR A 59 -4.48 -3.78 7.00
C TYR A 59 -5.87 -3.73 6.36
N VAL A 60 -6.47 -2.55 6.35
CA VAL A 60 -7.67 -2.22 5.55
C VAL A 60 -7.24 -1.19 4.51
N VAL A 61 -7.20 -1.60 3.24
CA VAL A 61 -6.67 -0.79 2.14
C VAL A 61 -7.80 -0.36 1.22
N ILE A 62 -7.95 0.95 1.03
CA ILE A 62 -8.78 1.50 -0.04
C ILE A 62 -7.95 1.56 -1.30
N ASP A 63 -8.38 0.87 -2.34
CA ASP A 63 -7.76 0.89 -3.66
C ASP A 63 -8.22 2.11 -4.49
N ASP A 64 -8.06 2.11 -5.81
CA ASP A 64 -8.36 3.24 -6.70
C ASP A 64 -9.79 3.79 -6.53
N CYS A 65 -10.04 4.95 -7.07
CA CYS A 65 -11.33 5.65 -7.10
C CYS A 65 -11.78 6.33 -5.78
N TRP A 66 -10.96 6.41 -4.76
CA TRP A 66 -11.29 7.21 -3.57
C TRP A 66 -11.15 8.71 -3.82
N GLN A 67 -10.19 9.12 -4.68
CA GLN A 67 -9.88 10.51 -5.05
C GLN A 67 -10.64 10.94 -6.30
N VAL A 68 -10.92 12.23 -6.42
CA VAL A 68 -11.64 12.81 -7.58
C VAL A 68 -10.92 13.96 -8.27
N SER A 69 -10.13 14.75 -7.55
CA SER A 69 -9.47 15.95 -8.09
C SER A 69 -8.26 16.35 -7.25
N ARG A 70 -7.62 17.43 -7.65
CA ARG A 70 -6.73 18.22 -6.78
C ARG A 70 -7.34 19.59 -6.54
N ASP A 71 -7.14 20.14 -5.34
CA ASP A 71 -7.57 21.50 -5.01
C ASP A 71 -6.67 22.57 -5.65
N LYS A 72 -6.97 23.84 -5.44
CA LYS A 72 -6.19 24.98 -5.97
C LYS A 72 -4.73 25.01 -5.48
N ASN A 73 -4.42 24.32 -4.41
CA ASN A 73 -3.08 24.21 -3.83
C ASN A 73 -2.37 22.92 -4.26
N GLY A 74 -3.01 22.08 -5.09
CA GLY A 74 -2.48 20.80 -5.55
C GLY A 74 -2.75 19.61 -4.62
N ASN A 75 -3.41 19.82 -3.48
CA ASN A 75 -3.73 18.72 -2.56
C ASN A 75 -4.73 17.76 -3.17
N ILE A 76 -4.51 16.45 -2.96
CA ILE A 76 -5.43 15.43 -3.43
C ILE A 76 -6.75 15.48 -2.64
N VAL A 77 -7.86 15.38 -3.34
CA VAL A 77 -9.22 15.50 -2.78
C VAL A 77 -9.95 14.19 -2.88
N ALA A 78 -10.38 13.66 -1.73
CA ALA A 78 -11.29 12.51 -1.68
C ALA A 78 -12.66 12.85 -2.27
N ASP A 79 -13.37 11.83 -2.78
CA ASP A 79 -14.75 12.00 -3.23
C ASP A 79 -15.65 12.41 -2.04
N PRO A 80 -16.19 13.65 -2.02
CA PRO A 80 -16.93 14.13 -0.87
C PRO A 80 -18.31 13.47 -0.69
N GLN A 81 -18.81 12.80 -1.73
CA GLN A 81 -20.08 12.07 -1.64
C GLN A 81 -19.87 10.68 -1.05
N ARG A 82 -18.74 10.05 -1.37
CA ARG A 82 -18.42 8.68 -0.92
C ARG A 82 -17.63 8.65 0.39
N PHE A 83 -16.87 9.70 0.67
CA PHE A 83 -16.08 9.87 1.89
C PHE A 83 -16.41 11.21 2.58
N PRO A 84 -17.67 11.39 3.02
CA PRO A 84 -18.13 12.69 3.53
C PRO A 84 -17.40 13.15 4.79
N SER A 85 -16.91 12.24 5.64
CA SER A 85 -16.13 12.59 6.84
C SER A 85 -14.64 12.84 6.52
N GLY A 86 -14.20 12.55 5.30
CA GLY A 86 -12.82 12.64 4.86
C GLY A 86 -11.95 11.46 5.27
N ILE A 87 -10.81 11.32 4.59
CA ILE A 87 -9.91 10.17 4.75
C ILE A 87 -9.31 10.09 6.16
N LYS A 88 -8.98 11.24 6.78
CA LYS A 88 -8.45 11.23 8.15
C LYS A 88 -9.42 10.63 9.15
N ALA A 89 -10.68 11.02 9.12
CA ALA A 89 -11.69 10.48 10.04
C ALA A 89 -11.91 8.97 9.85
N LEU A 90 -11.80 8.50 8.60
CA LEU A 90 -11.90 7.08 8.29
C LEU A 90 -10.65 6.32 8.80
N ALA A 91 -9.45 6.86 8.61
CA ALA A 91 -8.22 6.28 9.16
C ALA A 91 -8.28 6.22 10.70
N ASP A 92 -8.73 7.29 11.36
CA ASP A 92 -8.89 7.32 12.82
C ASP A 92 -9.88 6.24 13.30
N TYR A 93 -10.96 6.00 12.55
CA TYR A 93 -11.91 4.93 12.84
C TYR A 93 -11.26 3.54 12.76
N VAL A 94 -10.54 3.27 11.67
CA VAL A 94 -9.83 1.99 11.46
C VAL A 94 -8.79 1.78 12.56
N HIS A 95 -8.04 2.82 12.94
CA HIS A 95 -7.10 2.78 14.06
C HIS A 95 -7.78 2.53 15.40
N GLY A 96 -8.97 3.09 15.61
CA GLY A 96 -9.79 2.86 16.82
C GLY A 96 -10.17 1.39 17.02
N LEU A 97 -10.21 0.62 15.95
CA LEU A 97 -10.41 -0.84 15.97
C LEU A 97 -9.10 -1.63 16.15
N GLY A 98 -7.95 -0.93 16.23
CA GLY A 98 -6.63 -1.53 16.32
C GLY A 98 -6.16 -2.16 15.00
N LEU A 99 -6.72 -1.71 13.87
CA LEU A 99 -6.32 -2.06 12.51
C LEU A 99 -5.42 -0.94 11.94
N LYS A 100 -4.79 -1.21 10.81
CA LYS A 100 -3.96 -0.27 10.06
C LYS A 100 -4.67 0.18 8.79
N PHE A 101 -4.52 1.45 8.44
CA PHE A 101 -5.20 2.04 7.30
C PHE A 101 -4.26 2.19 6.10
N GLY A 102 -4.68 1.66 4.95
CA GLY A 102 -3.97 1.77 3.69
C GLY A 102 -4.74 2.56 2.64
N ILE A 103 -3.99 3.12 1.70
CA ILE A 103 -4.53 3.93 0.59
C ILE A 103 -3.80 3.58 -0.71
N TYR A 104 -4.39 3.95 -1.83
CA TYR A 104 -3.86 3.76 -3.17
C TYR A 104 -3.50 5.11 -3.82
N SER A 105 -2.43 5.10 -4.60
CA SER A 105 -2.10 6.14 -5.57
C SER A 105 -1.34 5.53 -6.76
N ASP A 106 -0.80 6.37 -7.64
CA ASP A 106 -0.16 5.94 -8.88
C ASP A 106 1.05 6.83 -9.19
N ALA A 107 2.10 6.25 -9.77
CA ALA A 107 3.31 6.98 -10.16
C ALA A 107 3.10 7.85 -11.40
N GLY A 108 2.06 7.60 -12.17
CA GLY A 108 1.74 8.37 -13.36
C GLY A 108 0.93 9.63 -13.08
N SER A 109 0.57 10.30 -14.16
CA SER A 109 -0.27 11.51 -14.11
C SER A 109 -1.72 11.22 -13.72
N LYS A 110 -2.16 9.97 -13.94
CA LYS A 110 -3.49 9.45 -13.58
C LYS A 110 -3.35 8.02 -13.08
N THR A 111 -4.29 7.62 -12.22
CA THR A 111 -4.47 6.23 -11.81
C THR A 111 -5.00 5.36 -12.95
N CYS A 112 -5.04 4.05 -12.74
CA CYS A 112 -5.58 3.09 -13.71
C CYS A 112 -7.06 3.37 -14.04
N ALA A 113 -7.84 3.84 -13.06
CA ALA A 113 -9.23 4.28 -13.27
C ALA A 113 -9.35 5.76 -13.70
N GLY A 114 -8.24 6.42 -14.09
CA GLY A 114 -8.25 7.78 -14.62
C GLY A 114 -8.39 8.88 -13.57
N ARG A 115 -8.22 8.57 -12.29
CA ARG A 115 -8.21 9.55 -11.19
C ARG A 115 -6.87 10.30 -11.14
N PRO A 116 -6.73 11.41 -10.40
CA PRO A 116 -5.44 12.09 -10.26
C PRO A 116 -4.36 11.16 -9.70
N GLY A 117 -3.25 11.01 -10.41
CA GLY A 117 -2.06 10.31 -9.97
C GLY A 117 -1.09 11.20 -9.17
N GLY A 118 0.04 10.63 -8.76
CA GLY A 118 1.04 11.28 -7.90
C GLY A 118 2.13 12.05 -8.63
N LEU A 119 2.27 11.88 -9.96
CA LEU A 119 3.35 12.49 -10.74
C LEU A 119 3.48 13.99 -10.50
N GLY A 120 4.64 14.42 -9.98
CA GLY A 120 4.93 15.82 -9.65
C GLY A 120 4.31 16.32 -8.34
N HIS A 121 3.64 15.46 -7.58
CA HIS A 121 3.02 15.77 -6.29
C HIS A 121 3.46 14.85 -5.15
N GLU A 122 4.46 14.01 -5.35
CA GLU A 122 4.83 12.91 -4.46
C GLU A 122 5.09 13.38 -3.02
N TYR A 123 5.82 14.49 -2.85
CA TYR A 123 6.11 15.06 -1.53
C TYR A 123 4.89 15.68 -0.86
N GLN A 124 4.05 16.36 -1.64
CA GLN A 124 2.82 16.94 -1.14
C GLN A 124 1.82 15.86 -0.71
N ASP A 125 1.65 14.85 -1.55
CA ASP A 125 0.79 13.71 -1.27
C ASP A 125 1.28 12.91 -0.05
N ALA A 126 2.59 12.66 0.07
CA ALA A 126 3.18 11.96 1.21
C ALA A 126 2.93 12.69 2.53
N LEU A 127 3.07 14.03 2.55
CA LEU A 127 2.74 14.84 3.73
C LEU A 127 1.27 14.75 4.08
N GLN A 128 0.39 14.75 3.08
CA GLN A 128 -1.05 14.63 3.29
C GLN A 128 -1.43 13.22 3.79
N TYR A 129 -0.84 12.15 3.25
CA TYR A 129 -1.03 10.79 3.73
C TYR A 129 -0.55 10.63 5.18
N ALA A 130 0.59 11.20 5.51
CA ALA A 130 1.10 11.22 6.89
C ALA A 130 0.14 11.95 7.84
N ALA A 131 -0.38 13.11 7.45
CA ALA A 131 -1.34 13.89 8.24
C ALA A 131 -2.68 13.15 8.43
N TRP A 132 -3.07 12.30 7.48
CA TRP A 132 -4.26 11.44 7.60
C TRP A 132 -4.03 10.17 8.42
N GLY A 133 -2.77 9.85 8.73
CA GLY A 133 -2.46 8.64 9.49
C GLY A 133 -2.38 7.37 8.63
N VAL A 134 -2.08 7.49 7.34
CA VAL A 134 -1.90 6.33 6.46
C VAL A 134 -0.72 5.47 6.92
N ASP A 135 -0.90 4.14 6.95
CA ASP A 135 0.11 3.15 7.33
C ASP A 135 0.66 2.34 6.14
N TYR A 136 -0.05 2.36 5.02
CA TYR A 136 0.27 1.56 3.83
C TYR A 136 -0.12 2.32 2.57
N LEU A 137 0.77 2.40 1.60
CA LEU A 137 0.53 2.99 0.29
C LEU A 137 0.75 1.93 -0.79
N LYS A 138 -0.31 1.55 -1.52
CA LYS A 138 -0.18 0.87 -2.82
C LYS A 138 0.07 1.95 -3.87
N TYR A 139 1.20 1.86 -4.57
CA TYR A 139 1.62 2.84 -5.57
C TYR A 139 1.73 2.17 -6.92
N ASP A 140 0.77 2.46 -7.79
CA ASP A 140 0.58 1.78 -9.07
C ASP A 140 1.41 2.42 -10.21
N TRP A 141 1.29 1.90 -11.43
CA TRP A 141 2.17 2.22 -12.56
C TRP A 141 1.41 2.63 -13.84
N CYS A 142 0.14 2.99 -13.78
CA CYS A 142 -0.65 3.44 -14.91
C CYS A 142 -0.26 4.84 -15.37
N ASN A 143 -0.45 5.14 -16.65
CA ASN A 143 -0.22 6.48 -17.23
C ASN A 143 1.17 7.10 -16.95
N THR A 144 2.19 6.27 -16.84
CA THR A 144 3.58 6.66 -16.52
C THR A 144 4.39 7.11 -17.74
N THR A 145 3.92 6.85 -18.97
CA THR A 145 4.58 7.22 -20.23
C THR A 145 6.04 6.74 -20.33
N SER A 146 7.01 7.66 -20.30
CA SER A 146 8.45 7.38 -20.42
C SER A 146 9.19 7.42 -19.07
N GLN A 147 8.49 7.28 -17.94
CA GLN A 147 9.12 7.28 -16.62
C GLN A 147 9.98 6.03 -16.42
N ASP A 148 11.06 6.18 -15.66
CA ASP A 148 11.83 5.07 -15.14
C ASP A 148 11.19 4.57 -13.83
N ALA A 149 10.89 3.27 -13.76
CA ALA A 149 10.18 2.69 -12.62
C ALA A 149 11.01 2.83 -11.33
N GLN A 150 12.28 2.43 -11.36
CA GLN A 150 13.12 2.50 -10.17
C GLN A 150 13.26 3.92 -9.64
N ALA A 151 13.45 4.91 -10.52
CA ALA A 151 13.55 6.32 -10.13
C ALA A 151 12.22 6.84 -9.54
N SER A 152 11.08 6.49 -10.14
CA SER A 152 9.76 6.92 -9.66
C SER A 152 9.44 6.34 -8.28
N TYR A 153 9.71 5.06 -8.05
CA TYR A 153 9.51 4.44 -6.74
C TYR A 153 10.51 4.93 -5.69
N ALA A 154 11.75 5.25 -6.07
CA ALA A 154 12.70 5.92 -5.18
C ALA A 154 12.20 7.32 -4.79
N ASN A 155 11.60 8.07 -5.72
CA ASN A 155 11.06 9.41 -5.45
C ASN A 155 9.91 9.37 -4.42
N ILE A 156 8.91 8.51 -4.63
CA ILE A 156 7.82 8.39 -3.64
C ILE A 156 8.33 7.87 -2.30
N ARG A 157 9.29 6.92 -2.24
CA ARG A 157 9.89 6.48 -0.97
C ARG A 157 10.59 7.62 -0.24
N ASN A 158 11.35 8.46 -0.94
CA ASN A 158 11.98 9.63 -0.37
C ASN A 158 10.94 10.61 0.20
N ALA A 159 9.85 10.83 -0.53
CA ALA A 159 8.74 11.66 -0.08
C ALA A 159 8.06 11.10 1.18
N LEU A 160 7.77 9.80 1.21
CA LEU A 160 7.20 9.13 2.40
C LEU A 160 8.15 9.24 3.60
N THR A 161 9.45 9.06 3.39
CA THR A 161 10.46 9.22 4.46
C THR A 161 10.50 10.66 4.98
N ALA A 162 10.47 11.64 4.09
CA ALA A 162 10.46 13.06 4.44
C ALA A 162 9.19 13.49 5.18
N SER A 163 8.08 12.76 5.02
CA SER A 163 6.83 13.02 5.75
C SER A 163 6.93 12.72 7.26
N GLY A 164 7.95 11.96 7.68
CA GLY A 164 8.19 11.58 9.07
C GLY A 164 7.29 10.46 9.61
N ARG A 165 6.33 9.96 8.80
CA ARG A 165 5.48 8.82 9.19
C ARG A 165 6.00 7.51 8.57
N PRO A 166 6.10 6.41 9.36
CA PRO A 166 6.44 5.11 8.83
C PRO A 166 5.27 4.52 8.02
N ILE A 167 5.36 4.60 6.68
CA ILE A 167 4.36 4.10 5.74
C ILE A 167 4.95 2.95 4.93
N VAL A 168 4.29 1.79 4.96
CA VAL A 168 4.63 0.64 4.11
C VAL A 168 4.43 1.04 2.65
N LEU A 169 5.45 0.85 1.82
CA LEU A 169 5.36 1.09 0.38
C LEU A 169 5.20 -0.23 -0.37
N SER A 170 4.07 -0.39 -1.04
CA SER A 170 3.78 -1.47 -1.98
C SER A 170 3.99 -0.99 -3.41
N ILE A 171 4.99 -1.56 -4.07
CA ILE A 171 5.33 -1.30 -5.46
C ILE A 171 4.41 -2.13 -6.35
N CYS A 172 3.64 -1.47 -7.23
CA CYS A 172 2.64 -2.13 -8.07
C CYS A 172 2.87 -1.82 -9.56
N GLU A 173 3.98 -2.35 -10.14
CA GLU A 173 4.27 -2.23 -11.57
C GLU A 173 4.15 -3.59 -12.30
N TRP A 174 3.38 -4.50 -11.70
CA TRP A 174 2.99 -5.81 -12.25
C TRP A 174 4.16 -6.74 -12.60
N GLY A 175 5.34 -6.54 -12.03
CA GLY A 175 6.53 -7.33 -12.33
C GLY A 175 7.24 -6.97 -13.64
N THR A 176 6.77 -5.96 -14.36
CA THR A 176 7.24 -5.64 -15.73
C THR A 176 8.68 -5.16 -15.76
N ALA A 177 9.11 -4.40 -14.75
CA ALA A 177 10.49 -3.93 -14.59
C ALA A 177 11.31 -4.81 -13.60
N LYS A 178 10.82 -6.00 -13.24
CA LYS A 178 11.47 -6.93 -12.30
C LYS A 178 11.78 -6.28 -10.95
N PRO A 179 10.78 -5.80 -10.21
CA PRO A 179 10.98 -5.03 -8.99
C PRO A 179 11.67 -5.80 -7.88
N TRP A 180 11.67 -7.13 -7.91
CA TRP A 180 12.46 -7.96 -6.99
C TRP A 180 13.96 -7.71 -7.07
N LEU A 181 14.49 -7.21 -8.19
CA LEU A 181 15.91 -6.90 -8.35
C LEU A 181 16.31 -5.57 -7.70
N TRP A 182 15.41 -4.61 -7.58
CA TRP A 182 15.71 -3.25 -7.12
C TRP A 182 14.75 -2.71 -6.03
N GLY A 183 13.59 -3.30 -5.84
CA GLY A 183 12.55 -2.80 -4.93
C GLY A 183 13.05 -2.61 -3.50
N LYS A 184 13.86 -3.56 -2.98
CA LYS A 184 14.52 -3.42 -1.68
C LYS A 184 15.46 -2.20 -1.64
N ALA A 185 16.24 -1.97 -2.69
CA ALA A 185 17.22 -0.88 -2.73
C ALA A 185 16.56 0.50 -2.71
N VAL A 186 15.38 0.64 -3.32
CA VAL A 186 14.59 1.88 -3.26
C VAL A 186 13.73 2.00 -1.99
N GLY A 187 13.78 1.01 -1.11
CA GLY A 187 13.04 1.02 0.16
C GLY A 187 11.58 0.57 0.03
N GLY A 188 11.23 -0.18 -1.03
CA GLY A 188 9.95 -0.89 -1.13
C GLY A 188 9.83 -1.99 -0.08
N ASN A 189 8.66 -2.12 0.52
CA ASN A 189 8.39 -3.13 1.54
C ASN A 189 7.72 -4.38 0.96
N LEU A 190 7.06 -4.26 -0.16
CA LEU A 190 6.62 -5.37 -1.00
C LEU A 190 6.50 -4.88 -2.44
N TRP A 191 6.46 -5.83 -3.37
CA TRP A 191 6.38 -5.54 -4.81
C TRP A 191 5.62 -6.63 -5.55
N ARG A 192 4.76 -6.19 -6.46
CA ARG A 192 4.04 -7.07 -7.36
C ARG A 192 5.02 -7.81 -8.24
N THR A 193 4.87 -9.12 -8.31
CA THR A 193 5.69 -9.99 -9.14
C THR A 193 5.02 -10.37 -10.46
N THR A 194 3.71 -10.14 -10.55
CA THR A 194 2.85 -10.55 -11.67
C THR A 194 1.79 -9.49 -12.00
N GLY A 195 1.11 -9.66 -13.11
CA GLY A 195 -0.16 -8.98 -13.42
C GLY A 195 -1.29 -9.33 -12.45
N ASP A 196 -2.50 -8.84 -12.72
CA ASP A 196 -3.63 -8.97 -11.80
C ASP A 196 -4.21 -10.38 -11.77
N ILE A 197 -4.56 -10.83 -10.54
CA ILE A 197 -5.24 -12.10 -10.31
C ILE A 197 -6.74 -12.01 -10.63
N ASN A 198 -7.32 -13.12 -11.06
CA ASN A 198 -8.76 -13.33 -11.09
C ASN A 198 -9.15 -14.60 -10.28
N ASP A 199 -10.45 -14.86 -10.19
CA ASP A 199 -11.02 -16.00 -9.45
C ASP A 199 -10.97 -17.34 -10.21
N LYS A 200 -10.19 -17.43 -11.32
CA LYS A 200 -10.01 -18.67 -12.09
C LYS A 200 -8.82 -19.46 -11.56
N TRP A 201 -8.90 -20.76 -11.71
CA TRP A 201 -7.81 -21.67 -11.36
C TRP A 201 -6.60 -21.46 -12.28
N GLU A 202 -6.84 -21.40 -13.60
CA GLU A 202 -5.82 -21.22 -14.63
C GLU A 202 -6.40 -20.42 -15.81
N THR A 203 -5.61 -19.55 -16.41
CA THR A 203 -5.97 -18.80 -17.63
C THR A 203 -4.99 -19.01 -18.77
N LYS A 204 -4.02 -19.94 -18.61
CA LYS A 204 -2.92 -20.18 -19.55
C LYS A 204 -2.12 -18.92 -19.82
N LYS A 205 -1.81 -18.19 -18.76
CA LYS A 205 -1.03 -16.92 -18.73
C LYS A 205 -1.67 -15.78 -19.56
N LYS A 206 -3.02 -15.79 -19.68
CA LYS A 206 -3.77 -14.65 -20.24
C LYS A 206 -4.28 -13.75 -19.12
N GLU A 207 -3.97 -12.47 -19.21
CA GLU A 207 -4.41 -11.47 -18.25
C GLU A 207 -5.95 -11.27 -18.25
N PRO A 208 -6.55 -11.08 -17.06
CA PRO A 208 -5.96 -11.24 -15.72
C PRO A 208 -5.66 -12.73 -15.44
N LEU A 209 -4.61 -12.99 -14.63
CA LEU A 209 -4.03 -14.31 -14.40
C LEU A 209 -4.86 -15.17 -13.45
N GLY A 210 -4.86 -16.50 -13.67
CA GLY A 210 -5.41 -17.46 -12.73
C GLY A 210 -4.42 -17.76 -11.57
N MET A 211 -4.93 -18.42 -10.53
CA MET A 211 -4.14 -18.73 -9.33
C MET A 211 -2.90 -19.57 -9.64
N LEU A 212 -3.02 -20.61 -10.49
CA LEU A 212 -1.87 -21.45 -10.88
C LEU A 212 -0.88 -20.67 -11.74
N ASP A 213 -1.36 -19.84 -12.66
CA ASP A 213 -0.47 -19.03 -13.50
C ASP A 213 0.43 -18.14 -12.64
N ILE A 214 -0.15 -17.53 -11.59
CA ILE A 214 0.58 -16.69 -10.64
C ILE A 214 1.54 -17.50 -9.79
N LEU A 215 1.13 -18.65 -9.28
CA LEU A 215 1.98 -19.54 -8.48
C LEU A 215 3.23 -19.96 -9.26
N ASP A 216 3.07 -20.40 -10.50
CA ASP A 216 4.18 -20.80 -11.38
C ASP A 216 5.18 -19.66 -11.64
N LEU A 217 4.68 -18.40 -11.67
CA LEU A 217 5.51 -17.21 -11.86
C LEU A 217 6.32 -16.80 -10.62
N GLN A 218 6.06 -17.43 -9.45
CA GLN A 218 6.87 -17.20 -8.25
C GLN A 218 8.13 -18.05 -8.21
N GLU A 219 8.26 -19.07 -9.06
CA GLU A 219 9.42 -19.96 -9.07
C GLU A 219 10.74 -19.16 -9.27
N GLY A 220 11.68 -19.34 -8.34
CA GLY A 220 12.98 -18.66 -8.35
C GLY A 220 12.99 -17.25 -7.77
N LEU A 221 11.86 -16.76 -7.23
CA LEU A 221 11.78 -15.42 -6.61
C LEU A 221 11.96 -15.47 -5.07
N GLU A 222 12.07 -16.63 -4.46
CA GLU A 222 12.07 -16.82 -3.01
C GLU A 222 13.20 -16.05 -2.32
N SER A 223 14.38 -16.02 -2.95
CA SER A 223 15.57 -15.38 -2.38
C SER A 223 15.50 -13.85 -2.31
N PHE A 224 14.52 -13.25 -2.97
CA PHE A 224 14.32 -11.79 -2.97
C PHE A 224 13.42 -11.32 -1.82
N ALA A 225 12.68 -12.24 -1.18
CA ALA A 225 11.82 -11.93 -0.06
C ALA A 225 12.53 -12.11 1.29
N GLY A 226 12.14 -11.32 2.27
CA GLY A 226 12.64 -11.42 3.65
C GLY A 226 12.09 -10.30 4.54
N PRO A 227 12.44 -10.28 5.83
CA PRO A 227 11.94 -9.27 6.75
C PRO A 227 12.15 -7.83 6.23
N GLY A 228 11.04 -7.09 6.16
CA GLY A 228 11.01 -5.72 5.66
C GLY A 228 10.78 -5.58 4.15
N HIS A 229 10.80 -6.69 3.38
CA HIS A 229 10.62 -6.66 1.91
C HIS A 229 10.14 -8.01 1.38
N TRP A 230 9.01 -8.02 0.65
CA TRP A 230 8.29 -9.22 0.27
C TRP A 230 7.89 -9.25 -1.20
N ASN A 231 7.92 -10.44 -1.79
CA ASN A 231 7.23 -10.68 -3.05
C ASN A 231 5.72 -10.63 -2.82
N ASP A 232 5.02 -9.99 -3.72
CA ASP A 232 3.57 -9.86 -3.72
C ASP A 232 3.03 -10.42 -5.04
N PRO A 233 2.47 -11.64 -5.03
CA PRO A 233 1.92 -12.25 -6.24
C PRO A 233 0.56 -11.68 -6.67
N ASP A 234 -0.04 -10.87 -5.89
CA ASP A 234 -1.26 -10.07 -5.93
C ASP A 234 -2.16 -10.30 -4.71
N MET A 235 -3.07 -9.37 -4.53
CA MET A 235 -4.02 -9.26 -3.42
C MET A 235 -4.93 -10.48 -3.29
#